data_1b9417e03335c9bfb8a32928d1eb7fc2
#
_entry.id   1b9417e03335c9bfb8a32928d1eb7fc2
#
_cell.length_a   1.000
_cell.length_b   1.000
_cell.length_c   1.000
_cell.angle_alpha   90.00
_cell.angle_beta   90.00
_cell.angle_gamma   90.00
#
_symmetry.space_group_name_H-M   'P 1'
#
loop_
_entity.id
_entity.type
_entity.pdbx_description
1 polymer ?
#
loop_
_entity_poly.entity_id
_entity_poly.type
_entity_poly.pdbx_seq_one_letter_code
_entity_poly.pdbx_strand_id
1 'polypeptide(L)'
;MPEIQKKLLLHICCAPCACGCLEKIKDREVTLYFSNSNLSSREEFEKRLENVRIFAEKFQFPLIVDPYDHDAWLKAVSAVPDYETVPERGPRCTECFRFNLSRTAEKASELGMNFATTLTVSPHKNSRLIFSIGSVFPHFEVIDFKKNDGVLKSMRLSKELNLYRQNFCGCEFSLRDRS
;
A
#
# COMPACT_ATOMS: atom_id res chain seq x y z
N MET A 1 -7.47 -6.82 27.46
CA MET A 1 -7.32 -6.19 26.12
C MET A 1 -5.84 -6.01 25.84
N PRO A 2 -5.32 -6.50 24.74
CA PRO A 2 -3.94 -6.13 24.39
C PRO A 2 -3.91 -4.62 24.18
N GLU A 3 -2.95 -3.98 24.81
CA GLU A 3 -2.68 -2.56 24.63
C GLU A 3 -2.34 -2.33 23.15
N ILE A 4 -3.13 -1.53 22.44
CA ILE A 4 -2.85 -1.20 21.05
C ILE A 4 -1.53 -0.44 21.03
N GLN A 5 -0.53 -1.01 20.37
CA GLN A 5 0.75 -0.36 20.25
C GLN A 5 0.56 1.02 19.59
N LYS A 6 0.99 2.08 20.27
CA LYS A 6 0.76 3.44 19.81
C LYS A 6 1.47 3.74 18.47
N LYS A 7 2.64 3.15 18.26
CA LYS A 7 3.45 3.31 17.04
C LYS A 7 2.97 2.39 15.92
N LEU A 8 2.76 2.95 14.74
CA LEU A 8 2.28 2.23 13.56
C LEU A 8 3.11 2.60 12.33
N LEU A 9 3.68 1.59 11.66
CA LEU A 9 4.22 1.73 10.32
C LEU A 9 3.09 1.50 9.31
N LEU A 10 2.74 2.51 8.54
CA LEU A 10 1.67 2.41 7.56
C LEU A 10 2.24 2.29 6.14
N HIS A 11 2.09 1.13 5.53
CA HIS A 11 2.43 0.92 4.13
C HIS A 11 1.52 1.75 3.23
N ILE A 12 2.11 2.60 2.41
CA ILE A 12 1.40 3.51 1.50
C ILE A 12 1.56 3.02 0.06
N CYS A 13 0.47 2.60 -0.57
CA CYS A 13 0.47 2.26 -1.99
C CYS A 13 0.36 3.50 -2.90
N CYS A 14 -0.36 4.52 -2.45
CA CYS A 14 -0.50 5.80 -3.13
C CYS A 14 -1.09 6.86 -2.17
N ALA A 15 -0.93 8.13 -2.49
CA ALA A 15 -1.43 9.22 -1.67
C ALA A 15 -2.97 9.24 -1.56
N PRO A 16 -3.76 9.03 -2.64
CA PRO A 16 -5.21 8.97 -2.50
C PRO A 16 -5.71 7.91 -1.50
N CYS A 17 -5.11 6.73 -1.49
CA CYS A 17 -5.46 5.70 -0.50
C CYS A 17 -5.13 6.13 0.93
N ALA A 18 -4.00 6.80 1.13
CA ALA A 18 -3.61 7.34 2.44
C ALA A 18 -4.65 8.32 2.99
N CYS A 19 -5.25 9.13 2.12
CA CYS A 19 -6.32 10.06 2.50
C CYS A 19 -7.52 9.36 3.16
N GLY A 20 -7.82 8.13 2.77
CA GLY A 20 -8.90 7.33 3.34
C GLY A 20 -8.60 6.75 4.72
N CYS A 21 -7.36 6.83 5.18
CA CYS A 21 -6.91 6.21 6.43
C CYS A 21 -6.91 7.17 7.62
N LEU A 22 -6.88 8.48 7.39
CA LEU A 22 -6.58 9.51 8.39
C LEU A 22 -7.39 9.39 9.68
N GLU A 23 -8.70 9.17 9.57
CA GLU A 23 -9.58 9.10 10.73
C GLU A 23 -9.24 7.92 11.66
N LYS A 24 -8.82 6.80 11.07
CA LYS A 24 -8.52 5.57 11.83
C LYS A 24 -7.12 5.57 12.44
N ILE A 25 -6.27 6.49 12.03
CA ILE A 25 -4.88 6.58 12.51
C ILE A 25 -4.60 7.85 13.34
N LYS A 26 -5.59 8.73 13.52
CA LYS A 26 -5.42 10.04 14.15
C LYS A 26 -4.86 10.01 15.58
N ASP A 27 -5.13 8.92 16.30
CA ASP A 27 -4.68 8.74 17.70
C ASP A 27 -3.41 7.89 17.80
N ARG A 28 -2.72 7.67 16.67
CA ARG A 28 -1.52 6.85 16.57
C ARG A 28 -0.28 7.69 16.21
N GLU A 29 0.87 7.22 16.63
CA GLU A 29 2.16 7.73 16.14
C GLU A 29 2.51 6.99 14.85
N VAL A 30 2.18 7.58 13.70
CA VAL A 30 2.30 6.93 12.39
C VAL A 30 3.56 7.37 11.69
N THR A 31 4.31 6.40 11.18
CA THR A 31 5.35 6.57 10.16
C THR A 31 4.86 5.96 8.87
N LEU A 32 4.91 6.72 7.79
CA LEU A 32 4.55 6.23 6.45
C LEU A 32 5.71 5.44 5.85
N TYR A 33 5.38 4.34 5.18
CA TYR A 33 6.36 3.53 4.47
C TYR A 33 5.93 3.34 3.01
N PHE A 34 6.67 3.96 2.10
CA PHE A 34 6.44 3.84 0.67
C PHE A 34 7.33 2.73 0.10
N SER A 35 6.73 1.57 -0.13
CA SER A 35 7.40 0.37 -0.65
C SER A 35 6.56 -0.20 -1.79
N ASN A 36 6.89 0.15 -3.04
CA ASN A 36 6.07 -0.13 -4.21
C ASN A 36 6.94 -0.52 -5.43
N SER A 37 7.74 -1.55 -5.28
CA SER A 37 8.57 -2.11 -6.37
C SER A 37 7.75 -2.76 -7.49
N ASN A 38 6.43 -2.92 -7.28
CA ASN A 38 5.48 -3.40 -8.29
C ASN A 38 5.18 -2.39 -9.39
N LEU A 39 5.49 -1.11 -9.19
CA LEU A 39 5.19 -0.07 -10.17
C LEU A 39 5.98 -0.28 -11.47
N SER A 40 5.31 -0.12 -12.61
CA SER A 40 5.77 -0.51 -13.92
C SER A 40 7.03 0.20 -14.41
N SER A 41 7.33 1.36 -13.84
CA SER A 41 8.48 2.17 -14.19
C SER A 41 8.95 3.03 -13.03
N ARG A 42 10.21 3.44 -13.06
CA ARG A 42 10.74 4.42 -12.11
C ARG A 42 10.00 5.76 -12.20
N GLU A 43 9.57 6.15 -13.38
CA GLU A 43 8.79 7.37 -13.58
C GLU A 43 7.46 7.32 -12.82
N GLU A 44 6.71 6.23 -12.91
CA GLU A 44 5.47 6.05 -12.15
C GLU A 44 5.74 5.98 -10.65
N PHE A 45 6.83 5.32 -10.24
CA PHE A 45 7.26 5.29 -8.85
C PHE A 45 7.52 6.70 -8.29
N GLU A 46 8.32 7.49 -8.98
CA GLU A 46 8.63 8.87 -8.55
C GLU A 46 7.40 9.77 -8.54
N LYS A 47 6.53 9.63 -9.52
CA LYS A 47 5.27 10.38 -9.59
C LYS A 47 4.36 10.09 -8.39
N ARG A 48 4.20 8.82 -8.03
CA ARG A 48 3.41 8.45 -6.85
C ARG A 48 4.09 8.86 -5.56
N LEU A 49 5.40 8.71 -5.48
CA LEU A 49 6.19 9.12 -4.31
C LEU A 49 6.07 10.63 -4.06
N GLU A 50 6.15 11.45 -5.09
CA GLU A 50 6.00 12.91 -4.95
C GLU A 50 4.65 13.28 -4.33
N ASN A 51 3.57 12.63 -4.77
CA ASN A 51 2.25 12.83 -4.18
C ASN A 51 2.16 12.35 -2.73
N VAL A 52 2.86 11.26 -2.39
CA VAL A 52 2.96 10.80 -0.99
C VAL A 52 3.75 11.81 -0.14
N ARG A 53 4.79 12.44 -0.68
CA ARG A 53 5.52 13.53 0.01
C ARG A 53 4.62 14.72 0.32
N ILE A 54 3.81 15.15 -0.64
CA ILE A 54 2.81 16.22 -0.44
C ILE A 54 1.86 15.86 0.71
N PHE A 55 1.34 14.64 0.71
CA PHE A 55 0.48 14.14 1.78
C PHE A 55 1.20 14.10 3.14
N ALA A 56 2.41 13.55 3.17
CA ALA A 56 3.20 13.43 4.39
C ALA A 56 3.52 14.81 4.99
N GLU A 57 3.91 15.77 4.18
CA GLU A 57 4.18 17.14 4.60
C GLU A 57 2.91 17.84 5.14
N LYS A 58 1.80 17.72 4.39
CA LYS A 58 0.52 18.32 4.79
C LYS A 58 0.05 17.85 6.16
N PHE A 59 0.19 16.57 6.46
CA PHE A 59 -0.27 15.96 7.71
C PHE A 59 0.85 15.70 8.72
N GLN A 60 2.08 16.16 8.42
CA GLN A 60 3.25 16.07 9.29
C GLN A 60 3.61 14.62 9.69
N PHE A 61 3.48 13.68 8.78
CA PHE A 61 3.92 12.31 8.98
C PHE A 61 5.37 12.11 8.56
N PRO A 62 6.20 11.44 9.38
CA PRO A 62 7.48 10.92 8.93
C PRO A 62 7.27 9.95 7.75
N LEU A 63 8.14 10.01 6.76
CA LEU A 63 8.10 9.15 5.58
C LEU A 63 9.42 8.41 5.39
N ILE A 64 9.33 7.10 5.28
CA ILE A 64 10.44 6.23 4.88
C ILE A 64 10.15 5.71 3.49
N VAL A 65 11.13 5.80 2.59
CA VAL A 65 11.03 5.34 1.20
C VAL A 65 11.90 4.10 1.05
N ASP A 66 11.29 2.99 0.66
CA ASP A 66 11.99 1.77 0.31
C ASP A 66 12.58 1.89 -1.11
N PRO A 67 13.81 1.42 -1.35
CA PRO A 67 14.37 1.45 -2.70
C PRO A 67 13.49 0.77 -3.75
N TYR A 68 13.37 1.38 -4.91
CA TYR A 68 12.67 0.80 -6.04
C TYR A 68 13.50 -0.34 -6.65
N ASP A 69 13.01 -1.55 -6.54
CA ASP A 69 13.62 -2.78 -7.06
C ASP A 69 12.57 -3.62 -7.79
N HIS A 70 12.26 -3.20 -9.01
CA HIS A 70 11.25 -3.87 -9.84
C HIS A 70 11.67 -5.29 -10.24
N ASP A 71 12.96 -5.52 -10.44
CA ASP A 71 13.48 -6.85 -10.79
C ASP A 71 13.24 -7.86 -9.65
N ALA A 72 13.44 -7.46 -8.41
CA ALA A 72 13.14 -8.31 -7.25
C ALA A 72 11.64 -8.63 -7.16
N TRP A 73 10.76 -7.64 -7.41
CA TRP A 73 9.32 -7.86 -7.46
C TRP A 73 8.94 -8.81 -8.61
N LEU A 74 9.46 -8.57 -9.81
CA LEU A 74 9.19 -9.39 -10.99
C LEU A 74 9.62 -10.84 -10.76
N LYS A 75 10.76 -11.06 -10.14
CA LYS A 75 11.23 -12.39 -9.75
C LYS A 75 10.24 -13.07 -8.79
N ALA A 76 9.72 -12.35 -7.82
CA ALA A 76 8.76 -12.89 -6.86
C ALA A 76 7.45 -13.32 -7.55
N VAL A 77 6.86 -12.47 -8.39
CA VAL A 77 5.60 -12.79 -9.07
C VAL A 77 5.77 -13.82 -10.18
N SER A 78 6.96 -13.96 -10.74
CA SER A 78 7.26 -14.99 -11.76
C SER A 78 7.23 -16.42 -11.22
N ALA A 79 7.17 -16.61 -9.91
CA ALA A 79 6.92 -17.92 -9.29
C ALA A 79 5.50 -18.44 -9.55
N VAL A 80 4.57 -17.57 -9.92
CA VAL A 80 3.21 -17.96 -10.32
C VAL A 80 3.23 -18.53 -11.74
N PRO A 81 2.70 -19.76 -11.96
CA PRO A 81 2.56 -20.28 -13.32
C PRO A 81 1.78 -19.32 -14.21
N ASP A 82 2.27 -19.12 -15.42
CA ASP A 82 1.65 -18.22 -16.43
C ASP A 82 1.44 -16.77 -15.92
N TYR A 83 2.32 -16.32 -15.04
CA TYR A 83 2.19 -15.00 -14.38
C TYR A 83 1.99 -13.83 -15.34
N GLU A 84 2.49 -13.93 -16.57
CA GLU A 84 2.35 -12.89 -17.60
C GLU A 84 0.92 -12.75 -18.12
N THR A 85 0.18 -13.85 -18.14
CA THR A 85 -1.15 -13.94 -18.78
C THR A 85 -2.32 -14.02 -17.81
N VAL A 86 -2.07 -14.37 -16.54
CA VAL A 86 -3.16 -14.40 -15.54
C VAL A 86 -3.78 -13.00 -15.39
N PRO A 87 -5.12 -12.92 -15.24
CA PRO A 87 -5.81 -11.65 -15.13
C PRO A 87 -5.46 -10.91 -13.83
N GLU A 88 -5.73 -9.62 -13.80
CA GLU A 88 -5.72 -8.81 -12.59
C GLU A 88 -6.63 -9.44 -11.52
N ARG A 89 -6.26 -9.34 -10.27
CA ARG A 89 -6.90 -9.97 -9.09
C ARG A 89 -6.69 -11.48 -8.97
N GLY A 90 -5.89 -12.06 -9.84
CA GLY A 90 -5.52 -13.46 -9.79
C GLY A 90 -4.28 -13.74 -8.93
N PRO A 91 -3.65 -14.93 -9.10
CA PRO A 91 -2.51 -15.38 -8.28
C PRO A 91 -1.32 -14.42 -8.29
N ARG A 92 -1.04 -13.76 -9.41
CA ARG A 92 0.05 -12.76 -9.50
C ARG A 92 -0.17 -11.60 -8.52
N CYS A 93 -1.40 -11.11 -8.40
CA CYS A 93 -1.74 -10.05 -7.45
C CYS A 93 -1.59 -10.51 -5.99
N THR A 94 -1.88 -11.77 -5.70
CA THR A 94 -1.64 -12.37 -4.38
C THR A 94 -0.15 -12.33 -4.02
N GLU A 95 0.73 -12.72 -4.92
CA GLU A 95 2.18 -12.65 -4.71
C GLU A 95 2.68 -11.19 -4.63
N CYS A 96 2.10 -10.29 -5.40
CA CYS A 96 2.39 -8.86 -5.30
C CYS A 96 2.09 -8.32 -3.89
N PHE A 97 0.94 -8.64 -3.33
CA PHE A 97 0.60 -8.25 -1.95
C PHE A 97 1.57 -8.85 -0.95
N ARG A 98 1.89 -10.14 -1.09
CA ARG A 98 2.85 -10.83 -0.22
C ARG A 98 4.22 -10.15 -0.26
N PHE A 99 4.72 -9.81 -1.44
CA PHE A 99 5.98 -9.11 -1.61
C PHE A 99 6.01 -7.76 -0.86
N ASN A 100 5.02 -6.91 -1.10
CA ASN A 100 4.96 -5.59 -0.48
C ASN A 100 4.76 -5.67 1.04
N LEU A 101 3.94 -6.60 1.52
CA LEU A 101 3.73 -6.78 2.96
C LEU A 101 4.94 -7.41 3.66
N SER A 102 5.66 -8.30 3.00
CA SER A 102 6.92 -8.86 3.51
C SER A 102 7.95 -7.75 3.76
N ARG A 103 8.18 -6.87 2.80
CA ARG A 103 9.11 -5.74 2.96
C ARG A 103 8.68 -4.79 4.06
N THR A 104 7.38 -4.56 4.18
CA THR A 104 6.83 -3.73 5.26
C THR A 104 7.02 -4.39 6.63
N ALA A 105 6.81 -5.70 6.73
CA ALA A 105 7.00 -6.48 7.95
C ALA A 105 8.47 -6.44 8.40
N GLU A 106 9.41 -6.59 7.49
CA GLU A 106 10.85 -6.46 7.77
C GLU A 106 11.17 -5.09 8.35
N LYS A 107 10.71 -4.02 7.71
CA LYS A 107 10.91 -2.66 8.20
C LYS A 107 10.24 -2.42 9.56
N ALA A 108 9.04 -2.91 9.75
CA ALA A 108 8.33 -2.82 11.02
C ALA A 108 9.10 -3.52 12.16
N SER A 109 9.66 -4.70 11.89
CA SER A 109 10.50 -5.44 12.84
C SER A 109 11.78 -4.68 13.20
N GLU A 110 12.46 -4.08 12.22
CA GLU A 110 13.64 -3.24 12.46
C GLU A 110 13.33 -2.06 13.39
N LEU A 111 12.13 -1.47 13.24
CA LEU A 111 11.70 -0.30 13.99
C LEU A 111 10.99 -0.64 15.32
N GLY A 112 10.71 -1.91 15.58
CA GLY A 112 9.93 -2.33 16.74
C GLY A 112 8.49 -1.79 16.70
N MET A 113 7.85 -1.75 15.54
CA MET A 113 6.52 -1.19 15.32
C MET A 113 5.55 -2.27 14.82
N ASN A 114 4.27 -2.09 15.10
CA ASN A 114 3.23 -2.79 14.34
C ASN A 114 3.06 -2.14 12.96
N PHE A 115 2.46 -2.87 12.01
CA PHE A 115 2.22 -2.31 10.70
C PHE A 115 0.83 -2.64 10.14
N ALA A 116 0.37 -1.79 9.25
CA ALA A 116 -0.86 -1.96 8.47
C ALA A 116 -0.62 -1.47 7.04
N THR A 117 -1.62 -1.62 6.17
CA THR A 117 -1.51 -1.24 4.77
C THR A 117 -2.70 -0.47 4.26
N THR A 118 -2.46 0.54 3.43
CA THR A 118 -3.49 1.30 2.72
C THR A 118 -4.10 0.54 1.53
N LEU A 119 -3.57 -0.62 1.18
CA LEU A 119 -4.12 -1.48 0.11
C LEU A 119 -5.60 -1.82 0.34
N THR A 120 -6.03 -1.86 1.61
CA THR A 120 -7.42 -2.17 1.96
C THR A 120 -8.41 -1.04 1.70
N VAL A 121 -7.96 0.17 1.37
CA VAL A 121 -8.85 1.29 0.98
C VAL A 121 -9.46 1.05 -0.41
N SER A 122 -8.71 0.45 -1.32
CA SER A 122 -9.13 0.28 -2.71
C SER A 122 -10.39 -0.59 -2.82
N PRO A 123 -11.46 -0.11 -3.49
CA PRO A 123 -12.67 -0.91 -3.72
C PRO A 123 -12.41 -2.09 -4.68
N HIS A 124 -11.30 -2.05 -5.42
CA HIS A 124 -10.93 -3.09 -6.38
C HIS A 124 -10.05 -4.20 -5.80
N LYS A 125 -9.64 -4.07 -4.52
CA LYS A 125 -8.80 -5.07 -3.84
C LYS A 125 -9.60 -5.83 -2.80
N ASN A 126 -9.33 -7.14 -2.71
CA ASN A 126 -9.96 -8.01 -1.73
C ASN A 126 -9.28 -7.84 -0.36
N SER A 127 -9.91 -7.10 0.55
CA SER A 127 -9.38 -6.87 1.89
C SER A 127 -9.18 -8.14 2.69
N ARG A 128 -10.06 -9.14 2.56
CA ARG A 128 -9.92 -10.43 3.26
C ARG A 128 -8.68 -11.17 2.84
N LEU A 129 -8.36 -11.16 1.55
CA LEU A 129 -7.12 -11.74 1.02
C LEU A 129 -5.90 -11.02 1.58
N ILE A 130 -5.92 -9.69 1.58
CA ILE A 130 -4.83 -8.87 2.13
C ILE A 130 -4.63 -9.16 3.62
N PHE A 131 -5.69 -9.28 4.39
CA PHE A 131 -5.63 -9.64 5.82
C PHE A 131 -5.06 -11.03 6.03
N SER A 132 -5.50 -12.00 5.22
CA SER A 132 -4.97 -13.38 5.27
C SER A 132 -3.46 -13.41 5.00
N ILE A 133 -3.00 -12.67 4.00
CA ILE A 133 -1.57 -12.58 3.67
C ILE A 133 -0.81 -11.85 4.79
N GLY A 134 -1.31 -10.71 5.23
CA GLY A 134 -0.68 -9.90 6.26
C GLY A 134 -0.54 -10.64 7.59
N SER A 135 -1.55 -11.41 7.96
CA SER A 135 -1.62 -12.10 9.25
C SER A 135 -0.58 -13.22 9.42
N VAL A 136 0.13 -13.63 8.38
CA VAL A 136 1.26 -14.56 8.51
C VAL A 136 2.53 -13.85 8.99
N PHE A 137 2.58 -12.53 8.91
CA PHE A 137 3.70 -11.73 9.37
C PHE A 137 3.49 -11.25 10.81
N PRO A 138 4.53 -11.28 11.65
CA PRO A 138 4.42 -10.74 12.99
C PRO A 138 4.11 -9.22 12.95
N HIS A 139 3.39 -8.74 13.95
CA HIS A 139 3.06 -7.32 14.12
C HIS A 139 2.11 -6.72 13.07
N PHE A 140 1.51 -7.54 12.20
CA PHE A 140 0.48 -7.05 11.28
C PHE A 140 -0.81 -6.72 12.04
N GLU A 141 -1.36 -5.54 11.81
CA GLU A 141 -2.67 -5.13 12.31
C GLU A 141 -3.72 -5.18 11.20
N VAL A 142 -4.81 -5.89 11.48
CA VAL A 142 -5.98 -5.96 10.59
C VAL A 142 -6.80 -4.69 10.76
N ILE A 143 -6.59 -3.73 9.86
CA ILE A 143 -7.35 -2.47 9.83
C ILE A 143 -8.06 -2.38 8.48
N ASP A 144 -9.39 -2.44 8.50
CA ASP A 144 -10.21 -2.27 7.31
C ASP A 144 -10.47 -0.78 7.05
N PHE A 145 -9.66 -0.20 6.20
CA PHE A 145 -9.75 1.21 5.85
C PHE A 145 -10.91 1.53 4.88
N LYS A 146 -11.59 0.54 4.30
CA LYS A 146 -12.82 0.77 3.51
C LYS A 146 -14.01 1.15 4.38
N LYS A 147 -14.07 0.63 5.60
CA LYS A 147 -15.17 0.89 6.53
C LYS A 147 -15.25 2.37 6.89
N ASN A 148 -16.46 2.84 7.20
CA ASN A 148 -16.76 4.22 7.57
C ASN A 148 -16.41 5.21 6.44
N ASP A 149 -16.85 4.89 5.21
CA ASP A 149 -16.71 5.73 4.03
C ASP A 149 -15.26 6.04 3.63
N GLY A 150 -14.32 5.13 3.92
CA GLY A 150 -12.90 5.31 3.61
C GLY A 150 -12.65 5.63 2.13
N VAL A 151 -13.38 4.97 1.23
CA VAL A 151 -13.29 5.22 -0.23
C VAL A 151 -13.76 6.63 -0.59
N LEU A 152 -14.91 7.06 -0.06
CA LEU A 152 -15.45 8.41 -0.32
C LEU A 152 -14.54 9.51 0.26
N LYS A 153 -14.03 9.30 1.46
CA LYS A 153 -13.07 10.21 2.11
C LYS A 153 -11.77 10.32 1.30
N SER A 154 -11.29 9.20 0.79
CA SER A 154 -10.14 9.15 -0.11
C SER A 154 -10.39 10.00 -1.37
N MET A 155 -11.52 9.81 -2.02
CA MET A 155 -11.88 10.54 -3.24
C MET A 155 -11.99 12.06 -2.99
N ARG A 156 -12.68 12.45 -1.94
CA ARG A 156 -12.90 13.86 -1.62
C ARG A 156 -11.60 14.56 -1.26
N LEU A 157 -10.85 14.04 -0.31
CA LEU A 157 -9.64 14.68 0.17
C LEU A 157 -8.53 14.70 -0.88
N SER A 158 -8.37 13.64 -1.66
CA SER A 158 -7.39 13.63 -2.76
C SER A 158 -7.70 14.67 -3.84
N LYS A 159 -8.98 14.95 -4.09
CA LYS A 159 -9.41 16.02 -4.98
C LYS A 159 -9.12 17.42 -4.39
N GLU A 160 -9.45 17.61 -3.13
CA GLU A 160 -9.18 18.89 -2.41
C GLU A 160 -7.67 19.20 -2.39
N LEU A 161 -6.83 18.20 -2.23
CA LEU A 161 -5.37 18.35 -2.23
C LEU A 161 -4.75 18.31 -3.64
N ASN A 162 -5.56 18.16 -4.68
CA ASN A 162 -5.11 18.04 -6.07
C ASN A 162 -4.04 16.96 -6.28
N LEU A 163 -4.23 15.79 -5.64
CA LEU A 163 -3.31 14.67 -5.74
C LEU A 163 -3.50 13.88 -7.02
N TYR A 164 -2.40 13.39 -7.57
CA TYR A 164 -2.44 12.46 -8.69
C TYR A 164 -3.23 11.19 -8.33
N ARG A 165 -4.27 10.91 -9.11
CA ARG A 165 -5.05 9.68 -9.02
C ARG A 165 -4.79 8.84 -10.26
N GLN A 166 -4.11 7.73 -10.07
CA GLN A 166 -3.87 6.75 -11.11
C GLN A 166 -5.16 6.01 -11.48
N ASN A 167 -5.25 5.57 -12.73
CA ASN A 167 -6.36 4.78 -13.25
C ASN A 167 -6.03 3.27 -13.38
N PHE A 168 -4.88 2.84 -12.90
CA PHE A 168 -4.43 1.45 -12.89
C PHE A 168 -3.71 1.12 -11.58
N CYS A 169 -3.62 -0.16 -11.25
CA CYS A 169 -3.01 -0.58 -9.98
C CYS A 169 -1.53 -0.18 -9.88
N GLY A 170 -0.78 -0.32 -10.97
CA GLY A 170 0.58 0.19 -11.06
C GLY A 170 1.57 -0.68 -11.82
N CYS A 171 1.38 -1.99 -11.86
CA CYS A 171 2.27 -2.87 -12.62
C CYS A 171 1.96 -2.85 -14.12
N GLU A 172 2.91 -3.31 -14.94
CA GLU A 172 2.78 -3.40 -16.39
C GLU A 172 1.60 -4.27 -16.84
N PHE A 173 1.27 -5.30 -16.08
CA PHE A 173 0.14 -6.19 -16.38
C PHE A 173 -1.20 -5.50 -16.16
N SER A 174 -1.30 -4.71 -15.10
CA SER A 174 -2.48 -3.88 -14.82
C SER A 174 -2.66 -2.78 -15.89
N LEU A 175 -1.58 -2.20 -16.35
CA LEU A 175 -1.59 -1.20 -17.42
C LEU A 175 -2.07 -1.81 -18.75
N ARG A 176 -1.56 -3.00 -19.09
CA ARG A 176 -1.99 -3.76 -20.28
C ARG A 176 -3.50 -4.04 -20.26
N ASP A 177 -4.03 -4.47 -19.10
CA ASP A 177 -5.44 -4.84 -18.96
C ASP A 177 -6.40 -3.64 -19.06
N ARG A 178 -5.87 -2.41 -19.11
CA ARG A 178 -6.59 -1.15 -19.27
C ARG A 178 -6.50 -0.55 -20.67
N SER A 179 -5.63 -1.08 -21.50
CA SER A 179 -5.44 -0.63 -22.88
C SER A 179 -6.47 -1.22 -23.86
#